data_cb1c3f8cbbf5da7b0c384edfb1ba27d3
#
_entry.id   cb1c3f8cbbf5da7b0c384edfb1ba27d3
#
_cell.length_a   1.000
_cell.length_b   1.000
_cell.length_c   1.000
_cell.angle_alpha   90.00
_cell.angle_beta   90.00
_cell.angle_gamma   90.00
#
_symmetry.space_group_name_H-M   'P 1'
#
loop_
_entity.id
_entity.type
_entity.pdbx_description
1 polymer ?
#
loop_
_entity_poly.entity_id
_entity_poly.type
_entity_poly.pdbx_seq_one_letter_code
_entity_poly.pdbx_strand_id
1 'polypeptide(L)'
;MKKLENKCMLITYADSMGNNLKDLAFVMDKYFKDAVGGIHILPFFPSSGDRGFAPMDYHVVDKTFGDWDDIEKLSEQYYLMADYMINHISAQSEYYKDFLQKKDDSKYRDLFIRYKDFWEKGEPTQEEVDAIYKRKPRAPYVDAVFADGSTEKVWCTFDEQQIDINCKSDTAKEFIKDNLVNLCKHGLSIIRLDAFAYATKKAGSSCFFIEPEVWELMDGCQKIVEPYGVKLLPEIHEHYTMQQKIESHDYYVYDFALPMLLINALYYGQSTYLKNWLNICPRKQFTTLDTHDGIGVVDVKDLLPDDEIERTKEDIFKYGANVKKIYNTAAYNNLDIYQVNCSYYSALGDDDDAYLLARAVQFFAPGIPQVYYVGLLAGKNDLKLLEETKVGRNINRHYYKLDEIEKEVERPVVKELLKLMKFRNEHPAFDGEFILEDCGDEELVILRKNGDDFARLKANLKTKKFTIEHS
;
A
#
# COMPACT_ATOMS: atom_id res chain seq x y z
N MET A 1 -10.72 21.20 2.73
CA MET A 1 -10.32 19.90 2.12
C MET A 1 -9.86 20.11 0.69
N LYS A 2 -8.62 19.75 0.38
CA LYS A 2 -8.11 19.71 -0.99
C LYS A 2 -8.68 18.50 -1.73
N LYS A 3 -8.99 18.67 -3.02
CA LYS A 3 -9.34 17.55 -3.90
C LYS A 3 -8.07 16.82 -4.34
N LEU A 4 -8.23 15.56 -4.77
CA LEU A 4 -7.15 14.82 -5.41
C LEU A 4 -6.59 15.61 -6.61
N GLU A 5 -5.28 15.80 -6.62
CA GLU A 5 -4.51 16.46 -7.67
C GLU A 5 -3.52 15.46 -8.29
N ASN A 6 -3.17 15.67 -9.57
CA ASN A 6 -2.14 14.86 -10.23
C ASN A 6 -0.73 15.35 -9.84
N LYS A 7 -0.39 15.20 -8.56
CA LYS A 7 0.89 15.60 -7.97
C LYS A 7 1.46 14.47 -7.12
N CYS A 8 2.77 14.44 -6.97
CA CYS A 8 3.46 13.45 -6.13
C CYS A 8 2.88 13.39 -4.71
N MET A 9 2.64 12.21 -4.22
CA MET A 9 2.15 11.94 -2.87
C MET A 9 3.27 11.33 -2.03
N LEU A 10 3.40 11.77 -0.78
CA LEU A 10 4.22 11.12 0.24
C LEU A 10 3.42 10.03 0.94
N ILE A 11 4.01 8.85 1.15
CA ILE A 11 3.49 7.83 2.08
C ILE A 11 4.34 7.87 3.34
N THR A 12 3.72 8.04 4.51
CA THR A 12 4.43 8.09 5.79
C THR A 12 3.56 7.65 6.95
N TYR A 13 4.17 7.16 8.03
CA TYR A 13 3.51 7.07 9.33
C TYR A 13 3.55 8.43 10.03
N ALA A 14 2.63 8.64 10.96
CA ALA A 14 2.55 9.87 11.74
C ALA A 14 3.80 10.13 12.60
N ASP A 15 4.54 9.07 12.95
CA ASP A 15 5.72 9.07 13.84
C ASP A 15 7.05 8.80 13.13
N SER A 16 7.08 8.81 11.79
CA SER A 16 8.28 8.39 11.04
C SER A 16 9.10 9.54 10.49
N MET A 17 8.53 10.74 10.43
CA MET A 17 9.22 11.97 10.07
C MET A 17 9.08 13.00 11.19
N GLY A 18 9.77 12.72 12.30
CA GLY A 18 9.54 13.32 13.60
C GLY A 18 8.77 12.33 14.50
N ASN A 19 8.12 12.82 15.54
CA ASN A 19 7.49 11.96 16.55
C ASN A 19 5.96 11.91 16.43
N ASN A 20 5.34 12.83 15.67
CA ASN A 20 3.89 13.01 15.60
C ASN A 20 3.46 13.87 14.40
N LEU A 21 2.16 14.10 14.25
CA LEU A 21 1.58 14.87 13.16
C LEU A 21 2.05 16.34 13.12
N LYS A 22 2.37 16.95 14.27
CA LYS A 22 2.88 18.33 14.32
C LYS A 22 4.31 18.39 13.78
N ASP A 23 5.15 17.43 14.13
CA ASP A 23 6.49 17.31 13.57
C ASP A 23 6.42 17.03 12.06
N LEU A 24 5.50 16.15 11.63
CA LEU A 24 5.27 15.89 10.21
C LEU A 24 4.87 17.19 9.48
N ALA A 25 3.92 17.96 10.00
CA ALA A 25 3.49 19.22 9.40
C ALA A 25 4.66 20.21 9.30
N PHE A 26 5.49 20.32 10.34
CA PHE A 26 6.69 21.14 10.34
C PHE A 26 7.70 20.73 9.25
N VAL A 27 7.98 19.44 9.14
CA VAL A 27 8.91 18.89 8.14
C VAL A 27 8.38 19.12 6.73
N MET A 28 7.09 18.93 6.51
CA MET A 28 6.44 19.15 5.22
C MET A 28 6.54 20.62 4.79
N ASP A 29 6.24 21.56 5.68
CA ASP A 29 6.31 22.99 5.36
C ASP A 29 7.75 23.45 5.12
N LYS A 30 8.69 22.95 5.92
CA LYS A 30 10.10 23.38 5.86
C LYS A 30 10.86 22.83 4.64
N TYR A 31 10.63 21.56 4.28
CA TYR A 31 11.51 20.87 3.33
C TYR A 31 10.81 20.35 2.06
N PHE A 32 9.50 20.06 2.11
CA PHE A 32 8.85 19.26 1.05
C PHE A 32 7.65 19.95 0.39
N LYS A 33 7.31 21.17 0.79
CA LYS A 33 6.11 21.89 0.35
C LYS A 33 5.90 21.93 -1.16
N ASP A 34 6.96 22.16 -1.94
CA ASP A 34 6.86 22.27 -3.40
C ASP A 34 6.96 20.91 -4.11
N ALA A 35 7.54 19.92 -3.44
CA ALA A 35 7.79 18.59 -4.00
C ALA A 35 6.63 17.60 -3.78
N VAL A 36 5.80 17.85 -2.77
CA VAL A 36 4.69 16.95 -2.37
C VAL A 36 3.37 17.70 -2.47
N GLY A 37 2.42 17.12 -3.22
CA GLY A 37 1.06 17.65 -3.35
C GLY A 37 0.04 16.96 -2.45
N GLY A 38 0.29 15.71 -2.06
CA GLY A 38 -0.58 14.93 -1.19
C GLY A 38 0.18 14.08 -0.18
N ILE A 39 -0.50 13.64 0.87
CA ILE A 39 0.09 12.78 1.91
C ILE A 39 -0.84 11.60 2.17
N HIS A 40 -0.32 10.39 2.05
CA HIS A 40 -0.90 9.18 2.60
C HIS A 40 -0.35 8.98 4.00
N ILE A 41 -1.16 9.27 5.00
CA ILE A 41 -0.83 9.01 6.40
C ILE A 41 -1.29 7.59 6.71
N LEU A 42 -0.32 6.68 6.89
CA LEU A 42 -0.56 5.30 7.29
C LEU A 42 -1.27 5.25 8.64
N PRO A 43 -1.95 4.15 9.00
CA PRO A 43 -2.92 4.14 10.08
C PRO A 43 -2.46 4.86 11.34
N PHE A 44 -3.20 5.89 11.73
CA PHE A 44 -2.92 6.77 12.86
C PHE A 44 -3.94 6.66 14.00
N PHE A 45 -4.79 5.64 13.93
CA PHE A 45 -5.78 5.32 14.95
C PHE A 45 -5.17 4.52 16.10
N PRO A 46 -5.80 4.49 17.30
CA PRO A 46 -5.43 3.53 18.34
C PRO A 46 -5.43 2.11 17.78
N SER A 47 -4.35 1.38 18.00
CA SER A 47 -4.16 0.07 17.41
C SER A 47 -3.49 -0.90 18.38
N SER A 48 -3.82 -2.18 18.28
CA SER A 48 -3.22 -3.25 19.09
C SER A 48 -2.10 -4.01 18.39
N GLY A 49 -1.82 -3.71 17.12
CA GLY A 49 -0.80 -4.45 16.39
C GLY A 49 -0.53 -3.95 14.96
N ASP A 50 0.43 -4.59 14.32
CA ASP A 50 0.88 -4.36 12.95
C ASP A 50 1.06 -2.86 12.59
N ARG A 51 1.63 -2.09 13.56
CA ARG A 51 1.94 -0.67 13.37
C ARG A 51 0.75 0.14 12.82
N GLY A 52 -0.45 -0.05 13.42
CA GLY A 52 -1.67 0.67 13.05
C GLY A 52 -2.70 -0.18 12.30
N PHE A 53 -2.31 -1.29 11.67
CA PHE A 53 -3.22 -2.12 10.88
C PHE A 53 -4.09 -3.10 11.69
N ALA A 54 -4.13 -2.97 13.02
CA ALA A 54 -5.13 -3.58 13.89
C ALA A 54 -5.89 -2.48 14.65
N PRO A 55 -6.70 -1.65 13.97
CA PRO A 55 -7.33 -0.47 14.58
C PRO A 55 -8.35 -0.88 15.64
N MET A 56 -8.40 -0.11 16.72
CA MET A 56 -9.37 -0.30 17.79
C MET A 56 -10.61 0.60 17.63
N ASP A 57 -10.40 1.79 17.08
CA ASP A 57 -11.44 2.80 16.89
C ASP A 57 -11.02 3.77 15.78
N TYR A 58 -11.93 4.09 14.85
CA TYR A 58 -11.68 5.05 13.77
C TYR A 58 -12.14 6.47 14.08
N HIS A 59 -12.79 6.70 15.23
CA HIS A 59 -13.32 8.01 15.59
C HIS A 59 -12.30 8.89 16.29
N VAL A 60 -11.18 8.33 16.71
CA VAL A 60 -10.12 9.04 17.43
C VAL A 60 -8.76 8.81 16.77
N VAL A 61 -7.93 9.83 16.77
CA VAL A 61 -6.51 9.71 16.48
C VAL A 61 -5.78 9.19 17.72
N ASP A 62 -4.77 8.34 17.54
CA ASP A 62 -3.95 7.91 18.68
C ASP A 62 -3.29 9.14 19.32
N LYS A 63 -3.44 9.26 20.63
CA LYS A 63 -2.98 10.43 21.41
C LYS A 63 -1.47 10.68 21.30
N THR A 64 -0.68 9.66 20.97
CA THR A 64 0.76 9.79 20.75
C THR A 64 1.07 10.50 19.44
N PHE A 65 0.16 10.46 18.47
CA PHE A 65 0.35 11.09 17.16
C PHE A 65 -0.24 12.49 17.08
N GLY A 66 -1.33 12.79 17.81
CA GLY A 66 -2.01 14.08 17.76
C GLY A 66 -3.53 13.93 17.85
N ASP A 67 -4.26 14.73 17.08
CA ASP A 67 -5.71 14.74 17.04
C ASP A 67 -6.24 15.03 15.61
N TRP A 68 -7.57 15.06 15.46
CA TRP A 68 -8.20 15.35 14.18
C TRP A 68 -7.93 16.76 13.68
N ASP A 69 -7.73 17.73 14.57
CA ASP A 69 -7.38 19.10 14.19
C ASP A 69 -6.03 19.14 13.46
N ASP A 70 -5.08 18.28 13.83
CA ASP A 70 -3.78 18.16 13.16
C ASP A 70 -3.94 17.57 11.74
N ILE A 71 -4.83 16.58 11.57
CA ILE A 71 -5.18 16.00 10.24
C ILE A 71 -5.89 17.04 9.37
N GLU A 72 -6.88 17.75 9.93
CA GLU A 72 -7.64 18.77 9.20
C GLU A 72 -6.74 19.93 8.71
N LYS A 73 -5.77 20.37 9.53
CA LYS A 73 -4.78 21.38 9.12
C LYS A 73 -3.92 20.90 7.96
N LEU A 74 -3.49 19.64 7.96
CA LEU A 74 -2.76 19.07 6.82
C LEU A 74 -3.65 19.03 5.57
N SER A 75 -4.96 18.75 5.71
CA SER A 75 -5.92 18.71 4.61
C SER A 75 -6.17 20.05 3.93
N GLU A 76 -5.81 21.17 4.56
CA GLU A 76 -5.89 22.49 3.96
C GLU A 76 -4.81 22.72 2.90
N GLN A 77 -3.65 22.06 3.05
CA GLN A 77 -2.49 22.24 2.18
C GLN A 77 -2.27 21.09 1.22
N TYR A 78 -2.58 19.85 1.65
CA TYR A 78 -2.34 18.60 0.93
C TYR A 78 -3.64 17.86 0.69
N TYR A 79 -3.78 17.16 -0.45
CA TYR A 79 -4.82 16.14 -0.55
C TYR A 79 -4.39 14.92 0.28
N LEU A 80 -5.29 14.43 1.14
CA LEU A 80 -4.94 13.41 2.11
C LEU A 80 -5.52 12.04 1.73
N MET A 81 -4.74 11.01 1.99
CA MET A 81 -5.17 9.61 1.97
C MET A 81 -4.99 9.01 3.37
N ALA A 82 -5.95 8.20 3.80
CA ALA A 82 -5.84 7.36 4.99
C ALA A 82 -6.35 5.95 4.70
N ASP A 83 -5.93 5.00 5.53
CA ASP A 83 -6.33 3.61 5.44
C ASP A 83 -7.64 3.35 6.18
N TYR A 84 -8.48 2.52 5.59
CA TYR A 84 -9.59 1.86 6.24
C TYR A 84 -9.46 0.33 6.07
N MET A 85 -9.23 -0.38 7.17
CA MET A 85 -9.10 -1.83 7.20
C MET A 85 -10.50 -2.46 7.10
N ILE A 86 -11.00 -2.59 5.86
CA ILE A 86 -12.37 -3.05 5.61
C ILE A 86 -12.59 -4.51 5.97
N ASN A 87 -11.52 -5.32 5.96
CA ASN A 87 -11.61 -6.74 6.24
C ASN A 87 -11.69 -7.05 7.74
N HIS A 88 -11.09 -6.23 8.61
CA HIS A 88 -10.89 -6.60 10.02
C HIS A 88 -10.83 -5.40 10.96
N ILE A 89 -10.99 -5.68 12.25
CA ILE A 89 -10.79 -4.74 13.34
C ILE A 89 -10.01 -5.42 14.48
N SER A 90 -9.42 -4.63 15.37
CA SER A 90 -8.64 -5.14 16.50
C SER A 90 -9.44 -6.07 17.42
N ALA A 91 -8.81 -7.14 17.87
CA ALA A 91 -9.28 -7.97 18.98
C ALA A 91 -9.40 -7.18 20.31
N GLN A 92 -8.78 -5.99 20.41
CA GLN A 92 -8.87 -5.09 21.55
C GLN A 92 -9.91 -3.98 21.37
N SER A 93 -10.65 -3.97 20.25
CA SER A 93 -11.73 -3.01 20.03
C SER A 93 -12.88 -3.21 21.02
N GLU A 94 -13.58 -2.13 21.36
CA GLU A 94 -14.78 -2.21 22.22
C GLU A 94 -15.89 -3.04 21.56
N TYR A 95 -15.94 -3.13 20.25
CA TYR A 95 -16.85 -3.98 19.49
C TYR A 95 -16.65 -5.46 19.77
N TYR A 96 -15.39 -5.91 19.69
CA TYR A 96 -15.07 -7.32 19.95
C TYR A 96 -15.14 -7.67 21.43
N LYS A 97 -14.73 -6.79 22.32
CA LYS A 97 -14.89 -6.96 23.78
C LYS A 97 -16.36 -7.08 24.20
N ASP A 98 -17.25 -6.26 23.66
CA ASP A 98 -18.69 -6.36 23.92
C ASP A 98 -19.23 -7.72 23.42
N PHE A 99 -18.79 -8.17 22.25
CA PHE A 99 -19.15 -9.49 21.73
C PHE A 99 -18.64 -10.63 22.65
N LEU A 100 -17.39 -10.57 23.12
CA LEU A 100 -16.88 -11.58 24.07
C LEU A 100 -17.60 -11.55 25.41
N GLN A 101 -18.01 -10.37 25.87
CA GLN A 101 -18.73 -10.21 27.14
C GLN A 101 -20.18 -10.68 27.09
N LYS A 102 -20.90 -10.39 25.99
CA LYS A 102 -22.34 -10.59 25.88
C LYS A 102 -22.76 -11.71 24.93
N LYS A 103 -21.86 -12.20 24.10
CA LYS A 103 -22.09 -13.27 23.13
C LYS A 103 -23.30 -12.98 22.22
N ASP A 104 -24.36 -13.78 22.33
CA ASP A 104 -25.57 -13.66 21.50
C ASP A 104 -26.43 -12.42 21.86
N ASP A 105 -26.25 -11.86 23.05
CA ASP A 105 -26.91 -10.61 23.51
C ASP A 105 -26.14 -9.35 23.07
N SER A 106 -24.96 -9.49 22.47
CA SER A 106 -24.21 -8.36 21.94
C SER A 106 -24.90 -7.79 20.70
N LYS A 107 -25.00 -6.45 20.63
CA LYS A 107 -25.42 -5.77 19.39
C LYS A 107 -24.44 -5.94 18.25
N TYR A 108 -23.22 -6.39 18.53
CA TYR A 108 -22.15 -6.62 17.57
C TYR A 108 -21.95 -8.10 17.21
N ARG A 109 -22.84 -9.00 17.68
CA ARG A 109 -22.72 -10.44 17.42
C ARG A 109 -22.60 -10.79 15.92
N ASP A 110 -23.29 -10.02 15.07
CA ASP A 110 -23.33 -10.22 13.62
C ASP A 110 -22.22 -9.43 12.89
N LEU A 111 -21.45 -8.61 13.63
CA LEU A 111 -20.29 -7.90 13.07
C LEU A 111 -19.15 -8.85 12.74
N PHE A 112 -19.02 -9.95 13.47
CA PHE A 112 -17.94 -10.92 13.32
C PHE A 112 -18.39 -12.19 12.62
N ILE A 113 -17.49 -12.85 11.90
CA ILE A 113 -17.80 -14.12 11.23
C ILE A 113 -17.59 -15.26 12.22
N ARG A 114 -18.65 -15.81 12.74
CA ARG A 114 -18.61 -17.03 13.58
C ARG A 114 -18.35 -18.23 12.68
N TYR A 115 -17.28 -18.93 12.93
CA TYR A 115 -16.78 -19.98 12.06
C TYR A 115 -17.81 -21.11 11.85
N LYS A 116 -18.54 -21.52 12.91
CA LYS A 116 -19.60 -22.51 12.86
C LYS A 116 -20.80 -22.12 11.99
N ASP A 117 -21.12 -20.82 11.90
CA ASP A 117 -22.26 -20.29 11.14
C ASP A 117 -21.89 -20.04 9.66
N PHE A 118 -20.59 -20.03 9.36
CA PHE A 118 -20.10 -19.85 8.01
C PHE A 118 -20.13 -21.13 7.15
N TRP A 119 -19.90 -22.30 7.78
CA TRP A 119 -19.87 -23.58 7.10
C TRP A 119 -21.21 -24.29 7.17
N GLU A 120 -21.67 -24.89 6.07
CA GLU A 120 -22.97 -25.57 5.98
C GLU A 120 -23.17 -26.63 7.08
N LYS A 121 -22.07 -27.32 7.45
CA LYS A 121 -22.09 -28.36 8.50
C LYS A 121 -21.49 -27.91 9.83
N GLY A 122 -21.29 -26.61 10.01
CA GLY A 122 -20.70 -26.03 11.22
C GLY A 122 -19.17 -26.10 11.29
N GLU A 123 -18.54 -26.95 10.49
CA GLU A 123 -17.08 -27.08 10.34
C GLU A 123 -16.72 -27.37 8.88
N PRO A 124 -15.58 -26.86 8.38
CA PRO A 124 -15.14 -27.14 7.01
C PRO A 124 -14.57 -28.53 6.86
N THR A 125 -14.63 -29.07 5.66
CA THR A 125 -13.79 -30.17 5.23
C THR A 125 -12.33 -29.69 5.01
N GLN A 126 -11.39 -30.63 4.95
CA GLN A 126 -10.00 -30.27 4.64
C GLN A 126 -9.87 -29.64 3.25
N GLU A 127 -10.63 -30.11 2.26
CA GLU A 127 -10.67 -29.55 0.91
C GLU A 127 -11.14 -28.08 0.90
N GLU A 128 -12.17 -27.76 1.70
CA GLU A 128 -12.65 -26.38 1.83
C GLU A 128 -11.60 -25.48 2.49
N VAL A 129 -10.87 -25.97 3.51
CA VAL A 129 -9.77 -25.23 4.14
C VAL A 129 -8.61 -25.03 3.16
N ASP A 130 -8.31 -26.04 2.33
CA ASP A 130 -7.21 -25.97 1.36
C ASP A 130 -7.53 -25.06 0.16
N ALA A 131 -8.81 -24.90 -0.17
CA ALA A 131 -9.27 -23.97 -1.20
C ALA A 131 -9.09 -22.47 -0.81
N ILE A 132 -9.02 -22.17 0.49
CA ILE A 132 -8.89 -20.78 0.97
C ILE A 132 -7.52 -20.20 0.58
N TYR A 133 -7.50 -18.99 0.05
CA TYR A 133 -6.28 -18.20 -0.17
C TYR A 133 -5.72 -17.72 1.17
N LYS A 134 -4.88 -18.55 1.78
CA LYS A 134 -4.38 -18.34 3.15
C LYS A 134 -3.25 -17.31 3.19
N ARG A 135 -3.27 -16.47 4.21
CA ARG A 135 -2.16 -15.53 4.53
C ARG A 135 -1.28 -16.01 5.67
N LYS A 136 -1.73 -16.99 6.42
CA LYS A 136 -1.01 -17.67 7.52
C LYS A 136 -1.08 -19.17 7.34
N PRO A 137 -0.17 -19.93 7.96
CA PRO A 137 -0.08 -21.41 7.82
C PRO A 137 -1.12 -22.16 8.64
N ARG A 138 -2.17 -21.54 9.01
CA ARG A 138 -3.26 -22.11 9.79
C ARG A 138 -4.60 -21.87 9.10
N ALA A 139 -5.61 -22.62 9.49
CA ALA A 139 -6.98 -22.28 9.14
C ALA A 139 -7.31 -20.86 9.65
N PRO A 140 -8.13 -20.06 8.93
CA PRO A 140 -8.33 -18.65 9.19
C PRO A 140 -9.30 -18.43 10.36
N TYR A 141 -8.95 -18.88 11.56
CA TYR A 141 -9.74 -18.62 12.77
C TYR A 141 -8.85 -18.44 14.00
N VAL A 142 -9.43 -17.83 15.01
CA VAL A 142 -8.96 -17.80 16.39
C VAL A 142 -10.08 -18.21 17.32
N ASP A 143 -9.72 -18.65 18.53
CA ASP A 143 -10.67 -18.99 19.56
C ASP A 143 -11.16 -17.73 20.28
N ALA A 144 -12.46 -17.48 20.23
CA ALA A 144 -13.14 -16.45 21.01
C ALA A 144 -13.59 -17.06 22.34
N VAL A 145 -13.00 -16.62 23.45
CA VAL A 145 -13.36 -17.06 24.81
C VAL A 145 -14.35 -16.07 25.40
N PHE A 146 -15.58 -16.51 25.61
CA PHE A 146 -16.66 -15.66 26.14
C PHE A 146 -16.64 -15.57 27.67
N ALA A 147 -17.31 -14.55 28.21
CA ALA A 147 -17.42 -14.35 29.66
C ALA A 147 -18.13 -15.49 30.40
N ASP A 148 -18.98 -16.27 29.72
CA ASP A 148 -19.61 -17.48 30.25
C ASP A 148 -18.68 -18.71 30.32
N GLY A 149 -17.41 -18.55 29.90
CA GLY A 149 -16.41 -19.61 29.83
C GLY A 149 -16.51 -20.52 28.60
N SER A 150 -17.49 -20.30 27.72
CA SER A 150 -17.58 -21.01 26.45
C SER A 150 -16.56 -20.47 25.43
N THR A 151 -16.24 -21.29 24.43
CA THR A 151 -15.31 -20.95 23.37
C THR A 151 -15.95 -21.22 22.01
N GLU A 152 -15.80 -20.30 21.07
CA GLU A 152 -16.17 -20.48 19.67
C GLU A 152 -15.03 -20.00 18.75
N LYS A 153 -14.93 -20.55 17.55
CA LYS A 153 -14.05 -20.06 16.52
C LYS A 153 -14.63 -18.84 15.83
N VAL A 154 -13.85 -17.79 15.67
CA VAL A 154 -14.18 -16.63 14.84
C VAL A 154 -13.15 -16.46 13.72
N TRP A 155 -13.58 -15.94 12.57
CA TRP A 155 -12.70 -15.80 11.42
C TRP A 155 -11.59 -14.79 11.68
N CYS A 156 -10.37 -15.16 11.27
CA CYS A 156 -9.16 -14.37 11.41
C CYS A 156 -8.19 -14.69 10.27
N THR A 157 -8.18 -13.87 9.25
CA THR A 157 -7.35 -14.07 8.04
C THR A 157 -5.87 -13.82 8.31
N PHE A 158 -5.55 -12.78 9.09
CA PHE A 158 -4.17 -12.28 9.28
C PHE A 158 -3.63 -12.60 10.68
N ASP A 159 -3.31 -11.58 11.44
CA ASP A 159 -2.79 -11.71 12.80
C ASP A 159 -3.92 -11.89 13.82
N GLU A 160 -3.62 -12.53 14.97
CA GLU A 160 -4.60 -12.77 16.04
C GLU A 160 -5.22 -11.50 16.60
N GLN A 161 -4.59 -10.35 16.40
CA GLN A 161 -5.16 -9.04 16.74
C GLN A 161 -6.10 -8.48 15.67
N GLN A 162 -6.28 -9.16 14.54
CA GLN A 162 -7.06 -8.68 13.38
C GLN A 162 -8.25 -9.61 13.15
N ILE A 163 -9.38 -9.32 13.80
CA ILE A 163 -10.60 -10.14 13.72
C ILE A 163 -11.44 -9.71 12.52
N ASP A 164 -11.76 -10.65 11.64
CA ASP A 164 -12.44 -10.38 10.38
C ASP A 164 -13.90 -9.94 10.59
N ILE A 165 -14.33 -8.98 9.77
CA ILE A 165 -15.67 -8.39 9.79
C ILE A 165 -16.58 -9.15 8.81
N ASN A 166 -17.81 -9.40 9.22
CA ASN A 166 -18.85 -9.98 8.38
C ASN A 166 -19.50 -8.91 7.49
N CYS A 167 -18.84 -8.52 6.40
CA CYS A 167 -19.30 -7.47 5.49
C CYS A 167 -20.70 -7.69 4.89
N LYS A 168 -21.27 -8.91 5.03
CA LYS A 168 -22.65 -9.22 4.56
C LYS A 168 -23.72 -8.80 5.55
N SER A 169 -23.40 -8.69 6.85
CA SER A 169 -24.37 -8.33 7.88
C SER A 169 -24.77 -6.86 7.83
N ASP A 170 -25.97 -6.55 8.25
CA ASP A 170 -26.43 -5.16 8.33
C ASP A 170 -25.66 -4.40 9.42
N THR A 171 -25.28 -5.06 10.51
CA THR A 171 -24.41 -4.49 11.55
C THR A 171 -23.07 -4.04 10.97
N ALA A 172 -22.44 -4.85 10.10
CA ALA A 172 -21.20 -4.46 9.46
C ALA A 172 -21.38 -3.35 8.42
N LYS A 173 -22.48 -3.33 7.68
CA LYS A 173 -22.81 -2.22 6.76
C LYS A 173 -22.94 -0.89 7.46
N GLU A 174 -23.63 -0.87 8.62
CA GLU A 174 -23.73 0.33 9.46
C GLU A 174 -22.36 0.73 10.02
N PHE A 175 -21.59 -0.22 10.53
CA PHE A 175 -20.22 0.00 11.01
C PHE A 175 -19.31 0.60 9.92
N ILE A 176 -19.31 0.03 8.73
CA ILE A 176 -18.53 0.54 7.58
C ILE A 176 -18.97 1.95 7.21
N LYS A 177 -20.28 2.19 7.13
CA LYS A 177 -20.84 3.50 6.80
C LYS A 177 -20.43 4.55 7.83
N ASP A 178 -20.57 4.26 9.12
CA ASP A 178 -20.25 5.20 10.19
C ASP A 178 -18.77 5.62 10.13
N ASN A 179 -17.86 4.65 9.99
CA ASN A 179 -16.44 4.92 9.89
C ASN A 179 -16.05 5.68 8.62
N LEU A 180 -16.57 5.28 7.44
CA LEU A 180 -16.27 5.98 6.18
C LEU A 180 -16.78 7.43 6.22
N VAL A 181 -17.96 7.67 6.76
CA VAL A 181 -18.52 9.03 6.93
C VAL A 181 -17.65 9.85 7.89
N ASN A 182 -17.19 9.26 9.00
CA ASN A 182 -16.28 9.92 9.92
C ASN A 182 -14.99 10.36 9.21
N LEU A 183 -14.35 9.45 8.49
CA LEU A 183 -13.13 9.74 7.73
C LEU A 183 -13.35 10.87 6.69
N CYS A 184 -14.46 10.82 5.96
CA CYS A 184 -14.78 11.84 4.96
C CYS A 184 -14.96 13.23 5.60
N LYS A 185 -15.54 13.33 6.81
CA LYS A 185 -15.76 14.60 7.51
C LYS A 185 -14.46 15.29 7.94
N HIS A 186 -13.40 14.54 8.16
CA HIS A 186 -12.10 15.04 8.60
C HIS A 186 -11.12 15.38 7.45
N GLY A 187 -11.65 15.62 6.25
CA GLY A 187 -10.88 16.24 5.17
C GLY A 187 -10.05 15.28 4.32
N LEU A 188 -10.33 14.00 4.36
CA LEU A 188 -9.67 13.03 3.47
C LEU A 188 -10.17 13.19 2.03
N SER A 189 -9.26 13.03 1.08
CA SER A 189 -9.54 13.07 -0.38
C SER A 189 -9.64 11.68 -0.96
N ILE A 190 -8.96 10.72 -0.33
CA ILE A 190 -8.90 9.32 -0.74
C ILE A 190 -8.94 8.44 0.51
N ILE A 191 -9.67 7.33 0.43
CA ILE A 191 -9.63 6.25 1.43
C ILE A 191 -9.08 5.01 0.75
N ARG A 192 -7.94 4.52 1.26
CA ARG A 192 -7.37 3.23 0.86
C ARG A 192 -8.08 2.13 1.62
N LEU A 193 -8.71 1.23 0.90
CA LEU A 193 -9.37 0.06 1.48
C LEU A 193 -8.34 -1.07 1.61
N ASP A 194 -7.78 -1.21 2.79
CA ASP A 194 -6.78 -2.23 3.11
C ASP A 194 -7.35 -3.64 3.06
N ALA A 195 -6.58 -4.59 2.52
CA ALA A 195 -6.94 -6.00 2.43
C ALA A 195 -8.31 -6.24 1.76
N PHE A 196 -8.70 -5.40 0.81
CA PHE A 196 -10.04 -5.38 0.22
C PHE A 196 -10.48 -6.72 -0.37
N ALA A 197 -9.58 -7.44 -1.04
CA ALA A 197 -9.89 -8.71 -1.67
C ALA A 197 -10.35 -9.80 -0.68
N TYR A 198 -10.00 -9.66 0.60
CA TYR A 198 -10.38 -10.60 1.66
C TYR A 198 -11.72 -10.27 2.33
N ALA A 199 -12.30 -9.09 2.08
CA ALA A 199 -13.48 -8.61 2.80
C ALA A 199 -14.74 -9.44 2.50
N THR A 200 -14.82 -10.05 1.30
CA THR A 200 -15.94 -10.92 0.93
C THR A 200 -15.53 -12.39 0.99
N LYS A 201 -16.36 -13.21 1.63
CA LYS A 201 -16.08 -14.63 1.86
C LYS A 201 -17.28 -15.50 1.48
N LYS A 202 -16.99 -16.70 0.94
CA LYS A 202 -18.00 -17.68 0.54
C LYS A 202 -17.47 -19.07 0.80
N ALA A 203 -18.26 -19.90 1.49
CA ALA A 203 -17.91 -21.28 1.77
C ALA A 203 -17.67 -22.06 0.47
N GLY A 204 -16.66 -22.92 0.46
CA GLY A 204 -16.26 -23.70 -0.71
C GLY A 204 -15.52 -22.89 -1.80
N SER A 205 -15.05 -21.68 -1.48
CA SER A 205 -14.29 -20.83 -2.39
C SER A 205 -12.93 -20.45 -1.81
N SER A 206 -12.12 -19.69 -2.60
CA SER A 206 -10.86 -19.12 -2.12
C SER A 206 -11.01 -18.08 -1.02
N CYS A 207 -12.20 -17.55 -0.77
CA CYS A 207 -12.46 -16.40 0.11
C CYS A 207 -11.61 -15.18 -0.22
N PHE A 208 -11.27 -15.03 -1.50
CA PHE A 208 -10.47 -13.93 -2.04
C PHE A 208 -11.11 -13.42 -3.34
N PHE A 209 -11.43 -12.14 -3.38
CA PHE A 209 -12.05 -11.44 -4.50
C PHE A 209 -13.30 -12.15 -5.05
N ILE A 210 -14.25 -12.44 -4.17
CA ILE A 210 -15.45 -13.21 -4.52
C ILE A 210 -16.47 -12.35 -5.26
N GLU A 211 -16.73 -12.69 -6.51
CA GLU A 211 -17.71 -12.03 -7.37
C GLU A 211 -19.08 -12.73 -7.32
N PRO A 212 -20.20 -11.97 -7.38
CA PRO A 212 -20.29 -10.51 -7.57
C PRO A 212 -20.14 -9.71 -6.26
N GLU A 213 -20.08 -10.35 -5.11
CA GLU A 213 -20.19 -9.74 -3.78
C GLU A 213 -19.11 -8.68 -3.51
N VAL A 214 -17.90 -8.83 -4.09
CA VAL A 214 -16.82 -7.84 -3.96
C VAL A 214 -17.19 -6.50 -4.61
N TRP A 215 -17.87 -6.54 -5.75
CA TRP A 215 -18.34 -5.34 -6.45
C TRP A 215 -19.49 -4.67 -5.72
N GLU A 216 -20.43 -5.45 -5.17
CA GLU A 216 -21.52 -4.92 -4.34
C GLU A 216 -20.98 -4.18 -3.12
N LEU A 217 -19.93 -4.72 -2.47
CA LEU A 217 -19.27 -4.07 -1.35
C LEU A 217 -18.57 -2.77 -1.79
N MET A 218 -17.82 -2.79 -2.90
CA MET A 218 -17.14 -1.62 -3.45
C MET A 218 -18.13 -0.51 -3.79
N ASP A 219 -19.18 -0.84 -4.55
CA ASP A 219 -20.24 0.10 -4.94
C ASP A 219 -20.97 0.66 -3.71
N GLY A 220 -21.18 -0.19 -2.68
CA GLY A 220 -21.73 0.23 -1.40
C GLY A 220 -20.86 1.29 -0.71
N CYS A 221 -19.57 1.05 -0.63
CA CYS A 221 -18.60 2.01 -0.08
C CYS A 221 -18.52 3.28 -0.94
N GLN A 222 -18.51 3.16 -2.27
CA GLN A 222 -18.47 4.30 -3.18
C GLN A 222 -19.67 5.24 -2.99
N LYS A 223 -20.88 4.69 -2.87
CA LYS A 223 -22.11 5.47 -2.59
C LYS A 223 -22.04 6.24 -1.27
N ILE A 224 -21.33 5.72 -0.28
CA ILE A 224 -21.16 6.39 1.02
C ILE A 224 -20.22 7.60 0.89
N VAL A 225 -19.11 7.46 0.17
CA VAL A 225 -18.05 8.49 0.11
C VAL A 225 -18.28 9.53 -1.00
N GLU A 226 -19.02 9.19 -2.05
CA GLU A 226 -19.27 10.04 -3.22
C GLU A 226 -19.84 11.42 -2.87
N PRO A 227 -20.82 11.57 -1.94
CA PRO A 227 -21.35 12.90 -1.56
C PRO A 227 -20.28 13.84 -0.98
N TYR A 228 -19.19 13.30 -0.47
CA TYR A 228 -18.05 14.05 0.08
C TYR A 228 -16.97 14.34 -0.96
N GLY A 229 -17.10 13.80 -2.18
CA GLY A 229 -16.09 13.92 -3.24
C GLY A 229 -14.82 13.10 -2.99
N VAL A 230 -14.86 12.16 -2.03
CA VAL A 230 -13.75 11.27 -1.68
C VAL A 230 -13.66 10.11 -2.69
N LYS A 231 -12.44 9.68 -3.00
CA LYS A 231 -12.16 8.54 -3.88
C LYS A 231 -11.79 7.31 -3.05
N LEU A 232 -12.09 6.13 -3.61
CA LEU A 232 -11.64 4.86 -3.03
C LEU A 232 -10.46 4.30 -3.82
N LEU A 233 -9.55 3.63 -3.09
CA LEU A 233 -8.40 2.94 -3.65
C LEU A 233 -8.29 1.57 -2.96
N PRO A 234 -8.79 0.48 -3.56
CA PRO A 234 -8.62 -0.85 -2.99
C PRO A 234 -7.18 -1.32 -3.07
N GLU A 235 -6.67 -1.88 -1.99
CA GLU A 235 -5.36 -2.51 -1.97
C GLU A 235 -5.50 -4.01 -2.23
N ILE A 236 -4.89 -4.46 -3.32
CA ILE A 236 -4.90 -5.85 -3.76
C ILE A 236 -3.55 -6.20 -4.37
N HIS A 237 -2.83 -7.11 -3.72
CA HIS A 237 -1.64 -7.74 -4.27
C HIS A 237 -2.01 -9.06 -4.94
N GLU A 238 -2.03 -9.06 -6.26
CA GLU A 238 -2.40 -10.21 -7.09
C GLU A 238 -1.85 -10.02 -8.50
N HIS A 239 -2.01 -10.99 -9.37
CA HIS A 239 -1.69 -10.91 -10.79
C HIS A 239 -2.16 -9.59 -11.41
N TYR A 240 -1.34 -8.95 -12.23
CA TYR A 240 -1.55 -7.59 -12.76
C TYR A 240 -2.90 -7.39 -13.48
N THR A 241 -3.48 -8.45 -14.04
CA THR A 241 -4.81 -8.37 -14.69
C THR A 241 -5.93 -8.01 -13.72
N MET A 242 -5.73 -8.23 -12.41
CA MET A 242 -6.67 -7.78 -11.39
C MET A 242 -6.73 -6.25 -11.33
N GLN A 243 -5.60 -5.56 -11.43
CA GLN A 243 -5.55 -4.10 -11.44
C GLN A 243 -6.25 -3.55 -12.70
N GLN A 244 -6.02 -4.16 -13.86
CA GLN A 244 -6.72 -3.79 -15.10
C GLN A 244 -8.24 -4.00 -14.99
N LYS A 245 -8.67 -5.09 -14.34
CA LYS A 245 -10.08 -5.37 -14.11
C LYS A 245 -10.72 -4.31 -13.19
N ILE A 246 -10.06 -3.92 -12.12
CA ILE A 246 -10.56 -2.91 -11.17
C ILE A 246 -10.63 -1.54 -11.84
N GLU A 247 -9.60 -1.15 -12.61
CA GLU A 247 -9.61 0.10 -13.38
C GLU A 247 -10.78 0.14 -14.38
N SER A 248 -11.11 -1.00 -15.03
CA SER A 248 -12.23 -1.09 -15.97
C SER A 248 -13.60 -0.78 -15.33
N HIS A 249 -13.71 -0.87 -14.01
CA HIS A 249 -14.85 -0.44 -13.20
C HIS A 249 -14.73 1.01 -12.69
N ASP A 250 -13.81 1.80 -13.26
CA ASP A 250 -13.56 3.22 -12.94
C ASP A 250 -13.01 3.50 -11.54
N TYR A 251 -12.37 2.54 -10.90
CA TYR A 251 -11.66 2.74 -9.63
C TYR A 251 -10.17 3.03 -9.85
N TYR A 252 -9.56 3.74 -8.90
CA TYR A 252 -8.11 3.85 -8.81
C TYR A 252 -7.51 2.51 -8.40
N VAL A 253 -6.30 2.23 -8.89
CA VAL A 253 -5.53 1.03 -8.54
C VAL A 253 -4.10 1.39 -8.17
N TYR A 254 -3.36 0.44 -7.63
CA TYR A 254 -1.91 0.54 -7.47
C TYR A 254 -1.17 -0.09 -8.65
N ASP A 255 -0.03 0.48 -9.00
CA ASP A 255 0.97 -0.19 -9.83
C ASP A 255 2.01 -0.86 -8.92
N PHE A 256 1.74 -2.10 -8.55
CA PHE A 256 2.68 -2.91 -7.77
C PHE A 256 3.64 -3.74 -8.65
N ALA A 257 3.46 -3.72 -9.97
CA ALA A 257 4.37 -4.39 -10.91
C ALA A 257 5.61 -3.54 -11.23
N LEU A 258 5.45 -2.23 -11.31
CA LEU A 258 6.51 -1.29 -11.67
C LEU A 258 7.80 -1.47 -10.84
N PRO A 259 7.76 -1.62 -9.51
CA PRO A 259 8.98 -1.73 -8.69
C PRO A 259 9.91 -2.85 -9.14
N MET A 260 9.39 -4.05 -9.29
CA MET A 260 10.18 -5.24 -9.65
C MET A 260 10.64 -5.19 -11.11
N LEU A 261 9.77 -4.74 -12.04
CA LEU A 261 10.10 -4.58 -13.45
C LEU A 261 11.24 -3.57 -13.65
N LEU A 262 11.21 -2.49 -12.88
CA LEU A 262 12.23 -1.45 -12.98
C LEU A 262 13.55 -1.90 -12.35
N ILE A 263 13.55 -2.65 -11.25
CA ILE A 263 14.74 -3.27 -10.69
C ILE A 263 15.35 -4.23 -11.71
N ASN A 264 14.55 -5.12 -12.31
CA ASN A 264 15.01 -6.04 -13.36
C ASN A 264 15.66 -5.27 -14.52
N ALA A 265 14.97 -4.23 -15.03
CA ALA A 265 15.46 -3.40 -16.11
C ALA A 265 16.82 -2.74 -15.80
N LEU A 266 17.00 -2.23 -14.59
CA LEU A 266 18.23 -1.55 -14.15
C LEU A 266 19.36 -2.52 -13.81
N TYR A 267 19.06 -3.73 -13.34
CA TYR A 267 20.07 -4.74 -13.06
C TYR A 267 20.70 -5.27 -14.35
N TYR A 268 19.87 -5.49 -15.37
CA TYR A 268 20.31 -6.18 -16.58
C TYR A 268 20.45 -5.26 -17.80
N GLY A 269 20.09 -3.97 -17.65
CA GLY A 269 20.20 -2.97 -18.72
C GLY A 269 19.25 -3.24 -19.89
N GLN A 270 18.04 -3.76 -19.62
CA GLN A 270 17.05 -4.18 -20.62
C GLN A 270 15.67 -3.57 -20.33
N SER A 271 15.07 -2.97 -21.36
CA SER A 271 13.78 -2.28 -21.24
C SER A 271 12.57 -3.09 -21.69
N THR A 272 12.76 -4.23 -22.33
CA THR A 272 11.69 -4.99 -23.00
C THR A 272 10.49 -5.26 -22.10
N TYR A 273 10.68 -5.86 -20.92
CA TYR A 273 9.58 -6.18 -20.02
C TYR A 273 8.92 -4.92 -19.43
N LEU A 274 9.73 -3.93 -19.09
CA LEU A 274 9.26 -2.64 -18.60
C LEU A 274 8.42 -1.90 -19.65
N LYS A 275 8.89 -1.85 -20.91
CA LYS A 275 8.13 -1.28 -22.04
C LYS A 275 6.81 -2.00 -22.26
N ASN A 276 6.80 -3.33 -22.22
CA ASN A 276 5.59 -4.11 -22.37
C ASN A 276 4.56 -3.72 -21.30
N TRP A 277 4.98 -3.61 -20.05
CA TRP A 277 4.11 -3.17 -18.96
C TRP A 277 3.60 -1.74 -19.15
N LEU A 278 4.48 -0.79 -19.43
CA LEU A 278 4.11 0.63 -19.60
C LEU A 278 3.10 0.84 -20.74
N ASN A 279 3.09 -0.03 -21.76
CA ASN A 279 2.09 -0.01 -22.82
C ASN A 279 0.69 -0.44 -22.36
N ILE A 280 0.59 -1.40 -21.43
CA ILE A 280 -0.68 -2.04 -21.02
C ILE A 280 -1.11 -1.70 -19.59
N CYS A 281 -0.27 -1.03 -18.79
CA CYS A 281 -0.59 -0.71 -17.39
C CYS A 281 -1.82 0.21 -17.30
N PRO A 282 -2.58 0.14 -16.21
CA PRO A 282 -3.65 1.08 -15.93
C PRO A 282 -3.22 2.54 -16.04
N ARG A 283 -4.14 3.41 -16.43
CA ARG A 283 -3.88 4.87 -16.51
C ARG A 283 -4.39 5.59 -15.26
N LYS A 284 -5.45 5.07 -14.66
CA LYS A 284 -6.03 5.58 -13.41
C LYS A 284 -5.42 4.84 -12.21
N GLN A 285 -4.15 5.11 -11.95
CA GLN A 285 -3.37 4.39 -10.94
C GLN A 285 -2.48 5.29 -10.11
N PHE A 286 -2.02 4.75 -8.96
CA PHE A 286 -0.93 5.26 -8.17
C PHE A 286 0.32 4.41 -8.43
N THR A 287 1.39 5.03 -8.93
CA THR A 287 2.66 4.34 -9.14
C THR A 287 3.48 4.38 -7.85
N THR A 288 4.00 3.24 -7.42
CA THR A 288 4.88 3.13 -6.25
C THR A 288 6.18 2.43 -6.65
N LEU A 289 7.30 2.78 -6.03
CA LEU A 289 8.51 1.96 -6.04
C LEU A 289 8.74 1.30 -4.68
N ASP A 290 8.31 1.97 -3.64
CA ASP A 290 8.40 1.55 -2.25
C ASP A 290 7.15 1.94 -1.46
N THR A 291 6.83 1.14 -0.48
CA THR A 291 5.75 1.35 0.48
C THR A 291 6.20 0.88 1.86
N HIS A 292 5.30 0.90 2.84
CA HIS A 292 5.51 0.31 4.16
C HIS A 292 5.56 -1.24 4.15
N ASP A 293 5.17 -1.84 3.03
CA ASP A 293 5.29 -3.26 2.73
C ASP A 293 6.56 -3.58 1.94
N GLY A 294 6.74 -4.82 1.54
CA GLY A 294 7.84 -5.24 0.69
C GLY A 294 7.62 -4.96 -0.81
N ILE A 295 8.64 -5.18 -1.61
CA ILE A 295 8.59 -5.12 -3.06
C ILE A 295 7.80 -6.33 -3.56
N GLY A 296 6.73 -6.12 -4.33
CA GLY A 296 5.84 -7.16 -4.83
C GLY A 296 6.53 -8.11 -5.81
N VAL A 297 6.25 -9.40 -5.67
CA VAL A 297 6.75 -10.46 -6.56
C VAL A 297 5.60 -11.09 -7.34
N VAL A 298 4.47 -11.34 -6.69
CA VAL A 298 3.27 -11.91 -7.33
C VAL A 298 2.74 -11.00 -8.45
N ASP A 299 2.90 -9.72 -8.28
CA ASP A 299 2.39 -8.67 -9.18
C ASP A 299 3.07 -8.67 -10.56
N VAL A 300 4.24 -9.31 -10.71
CA VAL A 300 4.98 -9.40 -11.99
C VAL A 300 4.91 -10.77 -12.66
N LYS A 301 4.11 -11.69 -12.12
CA LYS A 301 3.89 -12.98 -12.77
C LYS A 301 3.31 -12.77 -14.16
N ASP A 302 3.82 -13.50 -15.14
CA ASP A 302 3.50 -13.40 -16.57
C ASP A 302 3.88 -12.04 -17.24
N LEU A 303 4.41 -11.08 -16.48
CA LEU A 303 5.09 -9.89 -17.01
C LEU A 303 6.61 -10.13 -17.13
N LEU A 304 7.18 -10.88 -16.19
CA LEU A 304 8.54 -11.40 -16.25
C LEU A 304 8.48 -12.93 -16.38
N PRO A 305 9.39 -13.56 -17.12
CA PRO A 305 9.63 -15.00 -17.02
C PRO A 305 10.01 -15.43 -15.60
N ASP A 306 9.64 -16.64 -15.21
CA ASP A 306 9.88 -17.14 -13.84
C ASP A 306 11.36 -17.15 -13.46
N ASP A 307 12.26 -17.46 -14.39
CA ASP A 307 13.72 -17.41 -14.20
C ASP A 307 14.24 -15.97 -13.99
N GLU A 308 13.66 -14.99 -14.67
CA GLU A 308 13.98 -13.58 -14.45
C GLU A 308 13.45 -13.08 -13.09
N ILE A 309 12.28 -13.56 -12.64
CA ILE A 309 11.76 -13.25 -11.31
C ILE A 309 12.71 -13.79 -10.25
N GLU A 310 13.09 -15.07 -10.33
CA GLU A 310 14.00 -15.71 -9.37
C GLU A 310 15.36 -15.03 -9.36
N ARG A 311 15.96 -14.79 -10.52
CA ARG A 311 17.22 -14.10 -10.67
C ARG A 311 17.21 -12.69 -10.05
N THR A 312 16.14 -11.93 -10.31
CA THR A 312 16.00 -10.56 -9.75
C THR A 312 15.87 -10.60 -8.24
N LYS A 313 15.08 -11.54 -7.67
CA LYS A 313 14.98 -11.76 -6.24
C LYS A 313 16.33 -12.09 -5.60
N GLU A 314 17.08 -13.04 -6.19
CA GLU A 314 18.42 -13.41 -5.70
C GLU A 314 19.37 -12.22 -5.67
N ASP A 315 19.33 -11.35 -6.70
CA ASP A 315 20.15 -10.16 -6.74
C ASP A 315 19.74 -9.10 -5.72
N ILE A 316 18.44 -8.90 -5.47
CA ILE A 316 17.97 -8.05 -4.37
C ILE A 316 18.47 -8.57 -3.01
N PHE A 317 18.50 -9.89 -2.82
CA PHE A 317 19.06 -10.49 -1.59
C PHE A 317 20.55 -10.24 -1.41
N LYS A 318 21.34 -10.16 -2.47
CA LYS A 318 22.76 -9.78 -2.42
C LYS A 318 22.96 -8.35 -1.93
N TYR A 319 21.99 -7.48 -2.14
CA TYR A 319 21.96 -6.10 -1.63
C TYR A 319 21.36 -5.96 -0.22
N GLY A 320 21.23 -7.08 0.51
CA GLY A 320 20.88 -7.07 1.92
C GLY A 320 19.38 -7.07 2.23
N ALA A 321 18.55 -7.44 1.25
CA ALA A 321 17.14 -7.66 1.52
C ALA A 321 16.93 -8.74 2.57
N ASN A 322 15.92 -8.56 3.42
CA ASN A 322 15.55 -9.56 4.40
C ASN A 322 14.73 -10.66 3.73
N VAL A 323 15.34 -11.85 3.66
CA VAL A 323 14.61 -13.09 3.36
C VAL A 323 14.07 -13.62 4.67
N LYS A 324 12.78 -13.68 4.83
CA LYS A 324 12.20 -14.52 5.87
C LYS A 324 12.44 -16.00 5.54
N LYS A 325 13.60 -16.53 5.88
CA LYS A 325 13.87 -17.98 5.91
C LYS A 325 12.90 -18.74 6.83
N ILE A 326 12.18 -18.02 7.70
CA ILE A 326 11.26 -18.53 8.71
C ILE A 326 9.91 -18.99 8.12
N TYR A 327 9.55 -18.59 6.90
CA TYR A 327 8.31 -19.07 6.25
C TYR A 327 8.49 -20.33 5.38
N ASN A 328 9.71 -20.77 5.16
CA ASN A 328 10.00 -22.05 4.52
C ASN A 328 10.06 -23.19 5.55
N THR A 329 9.00 -23.43 6.30
CA THR A 329 8.84 -24.70 7.00
C THR A 329 8.09 -25.67 6.10
N ALA A 330 8.33 -26.98 6.23
CA ALA A 330 7.69 -28.05 5.44
C ALA A 330 6.13 -28.02 5.47
N ALA A 331 5.53 -27.26 6.39
CA ALA A 331 4.10 -27.02 6.49
C ALA A 331 3.55 -25.95 5.53
N TYR A 332 4.41 -25.30 4.71
CA TYR A 332 4.10 -24.10 3.93
C TYR A 332 4.46 -24.20 2.46
N ASN A 333 4.24 -25.33 1.86
CA ASN A 333 4.54 -25.55 0.44
C ASN A 333 3.74 -24.65 -0.55
N ASN A 334 2.84 -23.81 -0.05
CA ASN A 334 1.96 -22.96 -0.88
C ASN A 334 2.13 -21.45 -0.67
N LEU A 335 3.14 -20.99 0.09
CA LEU A 335 3.42 -19.57 0.22
C LEU A 335 4.70 -19.25 -0.54
N ASP A 336 4.57 -19.03 -1.83
CA ASP A 336 5.59 -18.33 -2.62
C ASP A 336 5.92 -17.00 -1.95
N ILE A 337 7.19 -16.56 -2.06
CA ILE A 337 7.58 -15.24 -1.57
C ILE A 337 6.81 -14.21 -2.39
N TYR A 338 5.76 -13.66 -1.82
CA TYR A 338 4.94 -12.67 -2.52
C TYR A 338 5.53 -11.26 -2.46
N GLN A 339 6.42 -10.97 -1.50
CA GLN A 339 7.10 -9.69 -1.32
C GLN A 339 8.53 -9.88 -0.78
N VAL A 340 9.43 -8.98 -1.18
CA VAL A 340 10.82 -8.88 -0.68
C VAL A 340 10.94 -7.63 0.20
N ASN A 341 11.36 -7.79 1.47
CA ASN A 341 11.54 -6.65 2.39
C ASN A 341 12.92 -6.02 2.19
N CYS A 342 12.95 -4.81 1.67
CA CYS A 342 14.14 -4.02 1.39
C CYS A 342 13.75 -2.55 1.21
N SER A 343 14.61 -1.59 1.56
CA SER A 343 14.44 -0.23 1.06
C SER A 343 14.77 -0.21 -0.45
N TYR A 344 14.05 0.59 -1.22
CA TYR A 344 14.23 0.60 -2.67
C TYR A 344 15.61 1.13 -3.08
N TYR A 345 16.15 2.09 -2.32
CA TYR A 345 17.50 2.61 -2.51
C TYR A 345 18.57 1.52 -2.31
N SER A 346 18.45 0.73 -1.23
CA SER A 346 19.38 -0.40 -1.01
C SER A 346 19.16 -1.52 -2.02
N ALA A 347 17.94 -1.79 -2.47
CA ALA A 347 17.69 -2.76 -3.55
C ALA A 347 18.42 -2.38 -4.83
N LEU A 348 18.67 -1.09 -5.08
CA LEU A 348 19.46 -0.59 -6.21
C LEU A 348 20.96 -0.45 -5.88
N GLY A 349 21.43 -1.04 -4.79
CA GLY A 349 22.85 -1.07 -4.40
C GLY A 349 23.36 0.23 -3.80
N ASP A 350 22.51 1.05 -3.22
CA ASP A 350 22.83 2.39 -2.70
C ASP A 350 23.45 3.31 -3.77
N ASP A 351 23.05 3.12 -5.04
CA ASP A 351 23.58 3.83 -6.22
C ASP A 351 22.64 5.02 -6.55
N ASP A 352 23.15 6.24 -6.37
CA ASP A 352 22.41 7.47 -6.58
C ASP A 352 21.89 7.60 -8.02
N ASP A 353 22.69 7.24 -9.04
CA ASP A 353 22.31 7.34 -10.45
C ASP A 353 21.18 6.35 -10.78
N ALA A 354 21.29 5.10 -10.32
CA ALA A 354 20.25 4.10 -10.50
C ALA A 354 18.96 4.51 -9.82
N TYR A 355 19.07 5.05 -8.59
CA TYR A 355 17.91 5.48 -7.82
C TYR A 355 17.19 6.66 -8.44
N LEU A 356 17.92 7.70 -8.86
CA LEU A 356 17.34 8.86 -9.52
C LEU A 356 16.71 8.51 -10.87
N LEU A 357 17.33 7.60 -11.64
CA LEU A 357 16.75 7.09 -12.87
C LEU A 357 15.45 6.32 -12.59
N ALA A 358 15.44 5.46 -11.59
CA ALA A 358 14.21 4.74 -11.19
C ALA A 358 13.07 5.69 -10.84
N ARG A 359 13.35 6.75 -10.05
CA ARG A 359 12.37 7.78 -9.70
C ARG A 359 11.93 8.60 -10.92
N ALA A 360 12.83 8.94 -11.83
CA ALA A 360 12.48 9.62 -13.06
C ALA A 360 11.51 8.79 -13.92
N VAL A 361 11.77 7.47 -14.06
CA VAL A 361 10.84 6.57 -14.76
C VAL A 361 9.48 6.49 -14.06
N GLN A 362 9.45 6.37 -12.74
CA GLN A 362 8.19 6.40 -11.95
C GLN A 362 7.39 7.67 -12.21
N PHE A 363 8.05 8.84 -12.22
CA PHE A 363 7.38 10.13 -12.38
C PHE A 363 6.87 10.36 -13.80
N PHE A 364 7.49 9.75 -14.80
CA PHE A 364 7.05 9.80 -16.19
C PHE A 364 6.03 8.69 -16.53
N ALA A 365 5.94 7.62 -15.74
CA ALA A 365 4.93 6.57 -15.94
C ALA A 365 3.50 7.13 -15.81
N PRO A 366 2.48 6.45 -16.39
CA PRO A 366 1.09 6.85 -16.22
C PRO A 366 0.64 6.75 -14.76
N GLY A 367 -0.15 7.71 -14.30
CA GLY A 367 -0.71 7.72 -12.94
C GLY A 367 -0.11 8.77 -12.02
N ILE A 368 -0.49 8.71 -10.76
CA ILE A 368 -0.06 9.62 -9.70
C ILE A 368 1.10 8.97 -8.93
N PRO A 369 2.30 9.58 -8.90
CA PRO A 369 3.42 8.99 -8.18
C PRO A 369 3.24 9.07 -6.66
N GLN A 370 3.48 7.95 -5.98
CA GLN A 370 3.65 7.89 -4.54
C GLN A 370 5.09 7.59 -4.18
N VAL A 371 5.67 8.34 -3.25
CA VAL A 371 7.02 8.16 -2.74
C VAL A 371 6.92 7.87 -1.25
N TYR A 372 7.47 6.75 -0.83
CA TYR A 372 7.51 6.38 0.58
C TYR A 372 8.57 7.20 1.32
N TYR A 373 8.35 7.54 2.59
CA TYR A 373 9.21 8.46 3.33
C TYR A 373 10.67 8.00 3.42
N VAL A 374 10.92 6.68 3.53
CA VAL A 374 12.30 6.15 3.49
C VAL A 374 12.93 6.43 2.14
N GLY A 375 12.18 6.20 1.05
CA GLY A 375 12.63 6.50 -0.31
C GLY A 375 12.77 8.00 -0.58
N LEU A 376 11.90 8.85 -0.03
CA LEU A 376 12.03 10.30 -0.16
C LEU A 376 13.39 10.83 0.31
N LEU A 377 13.93 10.18 1.34
CA LEU A 377 15.25 10.50 1.90
C LEU A 377 16.37 9.58 1.36
N ALA A 378 16.11 8.80 0.30
CA ALA A 378 17.04 7.80 -0.23
C ALA A 378 17.65 6.95 0.91
N GLY A 379 16.76 6.47 1.80
CA GLY A 379 17.14 5.75 3.02
C GLY A 379 17.56 4.32 2.74
N LYS A 380 18.57 3.88 3.48
CA LYS A 380 19.10 2.51 3.42
C LYS A 380 18.30 1.54 4.28
N ASN A 381 18.57 0.25 4.10
CA ASN A 381 18.06 -0.79 4.98
C ASN A 381 18.44 -0.52 6.45
N ASP A 382 17.44 -0.46 7.33
CA ASP A 382 17.65 -0.35 8.78
C ASP A 382 17.88 -1.74 9.41
N LEU A 383 19.10 -2.23 9.30
CA LEU A 383 19.50 -3.52 9.87
C LEU A 383 19.43 -3.53 11.39
N LYS A 384 19.61 -2.37 12.02
CA LYS A 384 19.56 -2.23 13.48
C LYS A 384 18.13 -2.44 13.97
N LEU A 385 17.17 -1.72 13.39
CA LEU A 385 15.75 -1.85 13.74
C LEU A 385 15.22 -3.25 13.43
N LEU A 386 15.66 -3.85 12.30
CA LEU A 386 15.35 -5.24 11.98
C LEU A 386 15.84 -6.21 13.06
N GLU A 387 17.09 -6.07 13.50
CA GLU A 387 17.70 -6.94 14.50
C GLU A 387 17.06 -6.78 15.90
N GLU A 388 16.74 -5.54 16.29
CA GLU A 388 16.08 -5.23 17.56
C GLU A 388 14.64 -5.77 17.62
N THR A 389 13.90 -5.65 16.54
CA THR A 389 12.46 -5.98 16.55
C THR A 389 12.14 -7.38 16.04
N LYS A 390 13.03 -8.00 15.27
CA LYS A 390 12.81 -9.27 14.57
C LYS A 390 11.60 -9.24 13.61
N VAL A 391 11.11 -8.06 13.27
CA VAL A 391 10.01 -7.86 12.31
C VAL A 391 10.59 -7.56 10.94
N GLY A 392 10.40 -8.45 9.96
CA GLY A 392 11.04 -8.36 8.65
C GLY A 392 10.81 -7.05 7.91
N ARG A 393 9.60 -6.47 7.98
CA ARG A 393 9.26 -5.19 7.33
C ARG A 393 9.99 -4.00 7.95
N ASN A 394 10.48 -4.10 9.20
CA ASN A 394 11.14 -2.99 9.88
C ASN A 394 12.50 -2.62 9.26
N ILE A 395 13.07 -3.47 8.40
CA ILE A 395 14.24 -3.11 7.58
C ILE A 395 13.99 -1.86 6.72
N ASN A 396 12.73 -1.56 6.39
CA ASN A 396 12.30 -0.43 5.56
C ASN A 396 11.35 0.50 6.32
N ARG A 397 11.47 0.62 7.66
CA ARG A 397 10.58 1.42 8.51
C ARG A 397 11.34 2.25 9.53
N HIS A 398 12.45 2.87 9.11
CA HIS A 398 13.29 3.73 9.95
C HIS A 398 12.48 4.88 10.55
N TYR A 399 12.77 5.26 11.80
CA TYR A 399 12.17 6.41 12.48
C TYR A 399 13.11 7.61 12.39
N TYR A 400 12.89 8.50 11.44
CA TYR A 400 13.70 9.69 11.28
C TYR A 400 13.38 10.74 12.33
N LYS A 401 14.40 11.21 13.04
CA LYS A 401 14.32 12.38 13.92
C LYS A 401 14.48 13.67 13.13
N LEU A 402 13.99 14.79 13.67
CA LEU A 402 14.06 16.09 12.98
C LEU A 402 15.48 16.51 12.58
N ASP A 403 16.46 16.29 13.47
CA ASP A 403 17.88 16.62 13.18
C ASP A 403 18.51 15.67 12.15
N GLU A 404 18.00 14.46 12.03
CA GLU A 404 18.38 13.50 10.99
C GLU A 404 17.81 13.91 9.63
N ILE A 405 16.52 14.25 9.56
CA ILE A 405 15.88 14.76 8.34
C ILE A 405 16.63 16.00 7.82
N GLU A 406 17.01 16.92 8.71
CA GLU A 406 17.78 18.11 8.34
C GLU A 406 19.10 17.79 7.64
N LYS A 407 19.76 16.68 8.01
CA LYS A 407 20.99 16.20 7.37
C LYS A 407 20.68 15.47 6.05
N GLU A 408 19.67 14.60 6.07
CA GLU A 408 19.34 13.78 4.90
C GLU A 408 18.88 14.64 3.70
N VAL A 409 18.13 15.74 3.92
CA VAL A 409 17.70 16.64 2.85
C VAL A 409 18.86 17.40 2.19
N GLU A 410 20.03 17.47 2.84
CA GLU A 410 21.22 18.07 2.29
C GLU A 410 22.00 17.16 1.34
N ARG A 411 21.71 15.86 1.33
CA ARG A 411 22.37 14.91 0.44
C ARG A 411 22.05 15.22 -1.03
N PRO A 412 23.04 15.16 -1.93
CA PRO A 412 22.84 15.44 -3.36
C PRO A 412 21.70 14.64 -3.99
N VAL A 413 21.61 13.34 -3.72
CA VAL A 413 20.56 12.47 -4.26
C VAL A 413 19.16 12.91 -3.83
N VAL A 414 18.99 13.33 -2.57
CA VAL A 414 17.70 13.82 -2.06
C VAL A 414 17.33 15.16 -2.70
N LYS A 415 18.30 16.09 -2.82
CA LYS A 415 18.09 17.37 -3.51
C LYS A 415 17.67 17.19 -4.97
N GLU A 416 18.31 16.29 -5.70
CA GLU A 416 17.93 15.99 -7.08
C GLU A 416 16.57 15.31 -7.18
N LEU A 417 16.24 14.40 -6.26
CA LEU A 417 14.91 13.80 -6.18
C LEU A 417 13.82 14.86 -5.96
N LEU A 418 14.03 15.78 -5.03
CA LEU A 418 13.06 16.86 -4.75
C LEU A 418 12.87 17.80 -5.96
N LYS A 419 13.94 18.08 -6.73
CA LYS A 419 13.84 18.80 -8.00
C LYS A 419 12.99 18.06 -9.03
N LEU A 420 13.21 16.75 -9.18
CA LEU A 420 12.40 15.90 -10.07
C LEU A 420 10.92 15.89 -9.67
N MET A 421 10.63 15.77 -8.37
CA MET A 421 9.26 15.80 -7.85
C MET A 421 8.60 17.16 -8.10
N LYS A 422 9.32 18.27 -7.85
CA LYS A 422 8.83 19.61 -8.14
C LYS A 422 8.55 19.79 -9.62
N PHE A 423 9.47 19.40 -10.49
CA PHE A 423 9.28 19.42 -11.94
C PHE A 423 8.04 18.62 -12.36
N ARG A 424 7.86 17.40 -11.82
CA ARG A 424 6.69 16.54 -12.07
C ARG A 424 5.38 17.22 -11.65
N ASN A 425 5.39 17.97 -10.56
CA ASN A 425 4.20 18.60 -10.02
C ASN A 425 3.80 19.91 -10.74
N GLU A 426 4.78 20.61 -11.33
CA GLU A 426 4.58 21.93 -11.89
C GLU A 426 4.44 21.93 -13.41
N HIS A 427 5.02 20.95 -14.10
CA HIS A 427 5.05 20.96 -15.56
C HIS A 427 3.74 20.44 -16.18
N PRO A 428 3.05 21.25 -17.01
CA PRO A 428 1.72 20.90 -17.54
C PRO A 428 1.66 19.63 -18.38
N ALA A 429 2.77 19.22 -18.99
CA ALA A 429 2.85 18.01 -19.81
C ALA A 429 2.37 16.74 -19.08
N PHE A 430 2.48 16.69 -17.75
CA PHE A 430 2.07 15.53 -16.97
C PHE A 430 0.56 15.37 -16.80
N ASP A 431 -0.22 16.40 -17.12
CA ASP A 431 -1.69 16.32 -17.18
C ASP A 431 -2.19 15.82 -18.54
N GLY A 432 -1.29 15.57 -19.49
CA GLY A 432 -1.58 15.13 -20.84
C GLY A 432 -1.28 13.66 -21.11
N GLU A 433 -1.03 13.37 -22.37
CA GLU A 433 -0.81 12.03 -22.89
C GLU A 433 0.51 11.43 -22.45
N PHE A 434 0.50 10.12 -22.25
CA PHE A 434 1.71 9.29 -22.09
C PHE A 434 2.00 8.60 -23.43
N ILE A 435 3.23 8.76 -23.92
CA ILE A 435 3.70 8.16 -25.17
C ILE A 435 5.04 7.48 -24.89
N LEU A 436 5.09 6.18 -25.18
CA LEU A 436 6.33 5.42 -25.17
C LEU A 436 6.93 5.48 -26.57
N GLU A 437 8.08 6.14 -26.73
CA GLU A 437 8.75 6.25 -28.02
C GLU A 437 9.60 5.00 -28.32
N ASP A 438 9.70 4.65 -29.60
CA ASP A 438 10.51 3.52 -30.03
C ASP A 438 12.02 3.81 -29.84
N CYS A 439 12.73 2.86 -29.22
CA CYS A 439 14.17 2.97 -28.94
C CYS A 439 14.78 1.59 -28.70
N GLY A 440 16.13 1.53 -28.66
CA GLY A 440 16.87 0.30 -28.38
C GLY A 440 16.52 -0.34 -27.04
N ASP A 441 16.91 -1.59 -26.84
CA ASP A 441 16.55 -2.35 -25.63
C ASP A 441 17.30 -1.87 -24.37
N GLU A 442 18.49 -1.27 -24.53
CA GLU A 442 19.20 -0.62 -23.41
C GLU A 442 18.63 0.78 -23.06
N GLU A 443 17.65 1.26 -23.83
CA GLU A 443 17.10 2.61 -23.71
C GLU A 443 15.61 2.60 -23.34
N LEU A 444 15.17 3.67 -22.71
CA LEU A 444 13.77 3.96 -22.45
C LEU A 444 13.50 5.43 -22.75
N VAL A 445 12.57 5.70 -23.66
CA VAL A 445 12.18 7.07 -24.02
C VAL A 445 10.69 7.25 -23.75
N ILE A 446 10.35 8.14 -22.81
CA ILE A 446 8.98 8.45 -22.43
C ILE A 446 8.70 9.92 -22.72
N LEU A 447 7.65 10.20 -23.48
CA LEU A 447 7.14 11.54 -23.74
C LEU A 447 5.82 11.76 -23.00
N ARG A 448 5.76 12.84 -22.25
CA ARG A 448 4.50 13.40 -21.70
C ARG A 448 4.16 14.62 -22.54
N LYS A 449 2.88 14.77 -22.97
CA LYS A 449 2.48 15.87 -23.83
C LYS A 449 1.07 16.37 -23.51
N ASN A 450 0.94 17.68 -23.38
CA ASN A 450 -0.35 18.35 -23.17
C ASN A 450 -0.41 19.62 -24.03
N GLY A 451 -1.07 19.53 -25.20
CA GLY A 451 -1.05 20.59 -26.20
C GLY A 451 0.37 20.84 -26.71
N ASP A 452 0.87 22.07 -26.52
CA ASP A 452 2.22 22.48 -26.91
C ASP A 452 3.28 22.15 -25.83
N ASP A 453 2.84 21.90 -24.61
CA ASP A 453 3.73 21.52 -23.52
C ASP A 453 4.18 20.06 -23.63
N PHE A 454 5.48 19.84 -23.48
CA PHE A 454 6.03 18.48 -23.47
C PHE A 454 7.14 18.33 -22.43
N ALA A 455 7.32 17.09 -21.96
CA ALA A 455 8.47 16.64 -21.18
C ALA A 455 8.87 15.24 -21.70
N ARG A 456 10.12 15.10 -22.11
CA ARG A 456 10.66 13.86 -22.67
C ARG A 456 11.81 13.36 -21.81
N LEU A 457 11.62 12.19 -21.21
CA LEU A 457 12.67 11.44 -20.52
C LEU A 457 13.40 10.55 -21.53
N LYS A 458 14.73 10.69 -21.63
CA LYS A 458 15.61 9.77 -22.36
C LYS A 458 16.54 9.11 -21.35
N ALA A 459 16.42 7.81 -21.18
CA ALA A 459 17.15 7.03 -20.20
C ALA A 459 17.95 5.92 -20.88
N ASN A 460 19.17 5.68 -20.39
CA ASN A 460 19.96 4.50 -20.71
C ASN A 460 20.07 3.63 -19.46
N LEU A 461 19.47 2.46 -19.49
CA LEU A 461 19.33 1.57 -18.34
C LEU A 461 20.65 0.92 -17.92
N LYS A 462 21.57 0.74 -18.88
CA LYS A 462 22.88 0.13 -18.62
C LYS A 462 23.85 1.09 -17.94
N THR A 463 23.89 2.34 -18.42
CA THR A 463 24.75 3.38 -17.85
C THR A 463 24.09 4.11 -16.68
N LYS A 464 22.77 3.90 -16.47
CA LYS A 464 21.95 4.54 -15.43
C LYS A 464 21.87 6.07 -15.55
N LYS A 465 22.14 6.59 -16.75
CA LYS A 465 22.09 8.03 -17.04
C LYS A 465 20.79 8.40 -17.78
N PHE A 466 20.29 9.57 -17.50
CA PHE A 466 19.13 10.09 -18.18
C PHE A 466 19.20 11.60 -18.41
N THR A 467 18.39 12.08 -19.32
CA THR A 467 18.14 13.51 -19.56
C THR A 467 16.66 13.78 -19.68
N ILE A 468 16.24 14.98 -19.32
CA ILE A 468 14.88 15.45 -19.49
C ILE A 468 14.91 16.67 -20.40
N GLU A 469 14.25 16.59 -21.56
CA GLU A 469 13.98 17.69 -22.48
C GLU A 469 12.54 18.18 -22.23
N HIS A 470 12.30 19.46 -22.19
CA HIS A 470 10.94 19.99 -21.96
C HIS A 470 10.74 21.35 -22.62
N SER A 471 9.47 21.74 -22.82
CA SER A 471 9.07 23.07 -23.29
C SER A 471 9.36 24.17 -22.30
#